data_abe16af002cffb1f2858665a0945f793
#
_entry.id   abe16af002cffb1f2858665a0945f793
#
_cell.length_a   1.000
_cell.length_b   1.000
_cell.length_c   1.000
_cell.angle_alpha   90.00
_cell.angle_beta   90.00
_cell.angle_gamma   90.00
#
_symmetry.space_group_name_H-M   'P 1'
#
loop_
_entity.id
_entity.type
_entity.pdbx_description
1 polymer ?
#
loop_
_entity_poly.entity_id
_entity_poly.type
_entity_poly.pdbx_seq_one_letter_code
_entity_poly.pdbx_strand_id
1 'polypeptide(L)'
;MSADVNTLQATVQELEQRLKEKEMAIGALEQANKRLEERVKENEAGASGPTPLTELEETLKRLVMRISMILQAEKCVFMLYDHDSGELQAAKPGIGITDEQLKVFKVSATQGVAGEVFREQKPIILYDAVNDPRTIKENVGILGISNGVCVPLVIEKRDEDTNKVTERKIIGVMWVFNKRYGNVFIQEDVNLLDRLSRNAASVIASAQMYREVVKEKEELEHVIESVYAGIIMVHNSGRLMQVNPSAREMLGLDEDAKLTGDYRVAIENEAVRTLLSKAFEEGSDVQEEITLPDLKAEEEGAERFYQVQTALVKSEEQSNIGIVAIFNDITDIRSIERMKTAFVSTVSHELRTPLTSIKGFISTLLQDTEGFYDPDTVHEFYTIIDQECDRLTRLISDLLNVSRIEAGRALDLNPVPVDIPVIVDKVVAAQKSYTNKHEFAIDLDPDIPTIVGDMDKIDQILTNLTNNAVKYSPNGGTITVSGRKMDGVVRMCVADQGMGIPKDHLAKVFDRFHRIDNRDTRKVGGTGIGLYLVKHLVEAHGGKIWVESEAGEGSQFIFELPKCPPQFEDEMGEGAIPAGPTSNQPGMRPMGIDE
;
A
#
# COMPACT_ATOMS: atom_id res chain seq x y z
N MET A 1 -6.69 -85.32 30.54
CA MET A 1 -5.69 -85.21 29.44
C MET A 1 -6.32 -85.05 28.04
N SER A 2 -7.35 -85.80 27.64
CA SER A 2 -7.93 -85.61 26.27
C SER A 2 -8.84 -84.40 26.13
N ALA A 3 -9.51 -83.95 27.20
CA ALA A 3 -10.37 -82.75 27.17
C ALA A 3 -9.56 -81.43 27.10
N ASP A 4 -8.39 -81.40 27.72
CA ASP A 4 -7.51 -80.23 27.73
C ASP A 4 -6.87 -79.97 26.36
N VAL A 5 -6.56 -81.03 25.63
CA VAL A 5 -5.93 -80.96 24.30
C VAL A 5 -6.93 -80.41 23.26
N ASN A 6 -8.17 -80.83 23.31
CA ASN A 6 -9.23 -80.33 22.41
C ASN A 6 -9.57 -78.85 22.67
N THR A 7 -9.54 -78.40 23.93
CA THR A 7 -9.76 -77.01 24.30
C THR A 7 -8.57 -76.13 23.83
N LEU A 8 -7.33 -76.63 23.97
CA LEU A 8 -6.15 -75.92 23.45
C LEU A 8 -6.15 -75.83 21.92
N GLN A 9 -6.57 -76.92 21.22
CA GLN A 9 -6.65 -76.90 19.76
C GLN A 9 -7.73 -75.93 19.28
N ALA A 10 -8.90 -75.85 19.94
CA ALA A 10 -9.92 -74.88 19.61
C ALA A 10 -9.43 -73.43 19.84
N THR A 11 -8.70 -73.19 20.93
CA THR A 11 -8.15 -71.87 21.22
C THR A 11 -7.07 -71.47 20.21
N VAL A 12 -6.22 -72.40 19.79
CA VAL A 12 -5.23 -72.16 18.74
C VAL A 12 -5.87 -71.82 17.39
N GLN A 13 -6.92 -72.57 16.99
CA GLN A 13 -7.66 -72.28 15.76
C GLN A 13 -8.36 -70.91 15.81
N GLU A 14 -8.93 -70.52 16.94
CA GLU A 14 -9.50 -69.21 17.13
C GLU A 14 -8.46 -68.08 17.05
N LEU A 15 -7.27 -68.29 17.62
CA LEU A 15 -6.17 -67.35 17.54
C LEU A 15 -5.60 -67.22 16.12
N GLU A 16 -5.45 -68.34 15.39
CA GLU A 16 -5.03 -68.36 14.00
C GLU A 16 -6.04 -67.62 13.08
N GLN A 17 -7.33 -67.81 13.31
CA GLN A 17 -8.39 -67.11 12.56
C GLN A 17 -8.35 -65.61 12.84
N ARG A 18 -8.20 -65.21 14.10
CA ARG A 18 -8.02 -63.78 14.48
C ARG A 18 -6.76 -63.15 13.91
N LEU A 19 -5.68 -63.93 13.85
CA LEU A 19 -4.43 -63.44 13.23
C LEU A 19 -4.61 -63.19 11.74
N LYS A 20 -5.26 -64.09 11.03
CA LYS A 20 -5.56 -63.99 9.61
C LYS A 20 -6.49 -62.82 9.28
N GLU A 21 -7.53 -62.54 10.12
CA GLU A 21 -8.38 -61.37 10.00
C GLU A 21 -7.60 -60.07 10.23
N LYS A 22 -6.70 -60.05 11.17
CA LYS A 22 -5.80 -58.89 11.44
C LYS A 22 -4.84 -58.64 10.28
N GLU A 23 -4.25 -59.69 9.70
CA GLU A 23 -3.36 -59.56 8.53
C GLU A 23 -4.10 -59.05 7.29
N MET A 24 -5.32 -59.52 7.03
CA MET A 24 -6.13 -58.99 5.94
C MET A 24 -6.52 -57.51 6.14
N ALA A 25 -6.77 -57.10 7.38
CA ALA A 25 -7.06 -55.69 7.69
C ALA A 25 -5.84 -54.79 7.46
N ILE A 26 -4.63 -55.26 7.79
CA ILE A 26 -3.38 -54.52 7.53
C ILE A 26 -3.14 -54.37 6.04
N GLY A 27 -3.28 -55.44 5.25
CA GLY A 27 -3.09 -55.42 3.81
C GLY A 27 -4.10 -54.50 3.10
N ALA A 28 -5.36 -54.45 3.60
CA ALA A 28 -6.35 -53.51 3.08
C ALA A 28 -6.02 -52.04 3.39
N LEU A 29 -5.42 -51.76 4.55
CA LEU A 29 -4.98 -50.41 4.94
C LEU A 29 -3.75 -49.96 4.13
N GLU A 30 -2.82 -50.85 3.89
CA GLU A 30 -1.61 -50.60 3.06
C GLU A 30 -2.04 -50.27 1.61
N GLN A 31 -3.02 -51.02 1.06
CA GLN A 31 -3.55 -50.72 -0.26
C GLN A 31 -4.34 -49.41 -0.34
N ALA A 32 -5.07 -49.09 0.72
CA ALA A 32 -5.81 -47.81 0.77
C ALA A 32 -4.85 -46.62 0.85
N ASN A 33 -3.77 -46.73 1.60
CA ASN A 33 -2.75 -45.68 1.70
C ASN A 33 -2.06 -45.45 0.35
N LYS A 34 -1.66 -46.53 -0.33
CA LYS A 34 -1.03 -46.41 -1.66
C LYS A 34 -1.94 -45.75 -2.70
N ARG A 35 -3.24 -46.09 -2.69
CA ARG A 35 -4.23 -45.42 -3.58
C ARG A 35 -4.41 -43.94 -3.26
N LEU A 36 -4.28 -43.54 -2.00
CA LEU A 36 -4.34 -42.14 -1.59
C LEU A 36 -3.12 -41.37 -2.05
N GLU A 37 -1.91 -41.96 -1.93
CA GLU A 37 -0.68 -41.35 -2.44
C GLU A 37 -0.74 -41.15 -3.96
N GLU A 38 -1.26 -42.15 -4.70
CA GLU A 38 -1.47 -42.05 -6.15
C GLU A 38 -2.50 -40.97 -6.51
N ARG A 39 -3.62 -40.84 -5.77
CA ARG A 39 -4.66 -39.82 -6.01
C ARG A 39 -4.24 -38.41 -5.59
N VAL A 40 -3.38 -38.25 -4.58
CA VAL A 40 -2.78 -36.94 -4.24
C VAL A 40 -1.96 -36.44 -5.43
N LYS A 41 -1.15 -37.30 -6.04
CA LYS A 41 -0.40 -36.99 -7.26
C LYS A 41 -1.29 -36.68 -8.48
N GLU A 42 -2.45 -37.35 -8.61
CA GLU A 42 -3.41 -37.11 -9.69
C GLU A 42 -4.25 -35.80 -9.51
N ASN A 43 -4.53 -35.39 -8.27
CA ASN A 43 -5.28 -34.15 -7.99
C ASN A 43 -4.45 -32.87 -8.13
N GLU A 44 -3.13 -32.94 -8.10
CA GLU A 44 -2.25 -31.87 -8.55
C GLU A 44 -2.53 -31.48 -10.02
N ALA A 45 -3.27 -32.35 -10.76
CA ALA A 45 -3.65 -32.16 -12.18
C ALA A 45 -5.09 -31.64 -12.42
N GLY A 46 -5.88 -31.22 -11.40
CA GLY A 46 -7.09 -30.38 -11.59
C GLY A 46 -8.45 -31.06 -11.68
N ALA A 47 -8.75 -32.16 -10.96
CA ALA A 47 -10.06 -32.83 -10.98
C ALA A 47 -10.98 -32.44 -9.80
N SER A 48 -12.27 -32.20 -10.08
CA SER A 48 -13.33 -31.84 -9.10
C SER A 48 -13.78 -33.06 -8.30
N GLY A 49 -13.26 -33.24 -7.09
CA GLY A 49 -13.68 -34.26 -6.10
C GLY A 49 -13.60 -33.71 -4.67
N PRO A 50 -13.96 -34.50 -3.62
CA PRO A 50 -13.70 -34.09 -2.25
C PRO A 50 -12.21 -33.78 -2.09
N THR A 51 -11.89 -32.72 -1.34
CA THR A 51 -10.50 -32.28 -1.21
C THR A 51 -9.62 -33.41 -0.68
N PRO A 52 -8.39 -33.57 -1.18
CA PRO A 52 -7.46 -34.61 -0.69
C PRO A 52 -7.30 -34.60 0.83
N LEU A 53 -7.41 -33.43 1.44
CA LEU A 53 -7.38 -33.26 2.89
C LEU A 53 -8.56 -33.96 3.59
N THR A 54 -9.77 -33.82 3.08
CA THR A 54 -10.97 -34.48 3.64
C THR A 54 -10.86 -36.00 3.54
N GLU A 55 -10.34 -36.53 2.43
CA GLU A 55 -10.11 -37.97 2.27
C GLU A 55 -9.02 -38.50 3.21
N LEU A 56 -7.94 -37.76 3.43
CA LEU A 56 -6.87 -38.10 4.36
C LEU A 56 -7.40 -38.10 5.80
N GLU A 57 -8.20 -37.12 6.19
CA GLU A 57 -8.82 -37.05 7.53
C GLU A 57 -9.80 -38.20 7.76
N GLU A 58 -10.63 -38.55 6.77
CA GLU A 58 -11.50 -39.72 6.86
C GLU A 58 -10.72 -41.03 6.96
N THR A 59 -9.65 -41.16 6.17
CA THR A 59 -8.80 -42.36 6.21
C THR A 59 -8.14 -42.49 7.57
N LEU A 60 -7.63 -41.41 8.14
CA LEU A 60 -7.06 -41.38 9.47
C LEU A 60 -8.08 -41.76 10.53
N LYS A 61 -9.31 -41.25 10.45
CA LYS A 61 -10.41 -41.59 11.35
C LYS A 61 -10.76 -43.07 11.28
N ARG A 62 -10.85 -43.64 10.08
CA ARG A 62 -11.08 -45.07 9.87
C ARG A 62 -9.95 -45.92 10.43
N LEU A 63 -8.69 -45.50 10.27
CA LEU A 63 -7.54 -46.20 10.78
C LEU A 63 -7.53 -46.22 12.31
N VAL A 64 -7.75 -45.09 12.98
CA VAL A 64 -7.82 -44.99 14.43
C VAL A 64 -8.95 -45.88 14.99
N MET A 65 -10.11 -45.83 14.33
CA MET A 65 -11.26 -46.68 14.73
C MET A 65 -10.93 -48.15 14.61
N ARG A 66 -10.29 -48.60 13.53
CA ARG A 66 -9.87 -49.99 13.35
C ARG A 66 -8.81 -50.41 14.37
N ILE A 67 -7.85 -49.54 14.66
CA ILE A 67 -6.85 -49.81 15.71
C ILE A 67 -7.53 -50.04 17.05
N SER A 68 -8.43 -49.14 17.46
CA SER A 68 -9.20 -49.28 18.70
C SER A 68 -10.00 -50.59 18.76
N MET A 69 -10.63 -50.96 17.65
CA MET A 69 -11.39 -52.22 17.56
C MET A 69 -10.51 -53.46 17.63
N ILE A 70 -9.46 -53.51 16.84
CA ILE A 70 -8.55 -54.66 16.75
C ILE A 70 -7.84 -54.92 18.10
N LEU A 71 -7.41 -53.87 18.77
CA LEU A 71 -6.73 -53.94 20.06
C LEU A 71 -7.71 -54.01 21.24
N GLN A 72 -9.03 -53.96 20.97
CA GLN A 72 -10.09 -53.94 21.99
C GLN A 72 -9.87 -52.84 23.04
N ALA A 73 -9.44 -51.69 22.59
CA ALA A 73 -9.17 -50.53 23.45
C ALA A 73 -10.33 -49.58 23.52
N GLU A 74 -10.50 -48.89 24.64
CA GLU A 74 -11.55 -47.86 24.80
C GLU A 74 -11.16 -46.55 24.12
N LYS A 75 -9.84 -46.21 24.20
CA LYS A 75 -9.33 -44.91 23.73
C LYS A 75 -8.12 -45.12 22.83
N CYS A 76 -8.06 -44.25 21.78
CA CYS A 76 -6.93 -44.19 20.89
C CYS A 76 -6.71 -42.74 20.47
N VAL A 77 -5.45 -42.25 20.50
CA VAL A 77 -5.10 -40.87 20.18
C VAL A 77 -3.67 -40.76 19.64
N PHE A 78 -3.48 -39.83 18.73
CA PHE A 78 -2.14 -39.42 18.31
C PHE A 78 -1.69 -38.19 19.12
N MET A 79 -0.41 -38.11 19.39
CA MET A 79 0.22 -36.88 19.86
C MET A 79 1.31 -36.51 18.86
N LEU A 80 1.17 -35.34 18.24
CA LEU A 80 2.13 -34.83 17.27
C LEU A 80 3.11 -33.89 17.94
N TYR A 81 4.35 -33.92 17.50
CA TYR A 81 5.38 -33.03 18.02
C TYR A 81 5.24 -31.64 17.40
N ASP A 82 5.11 -30.66 18.25
CA ASP A 82 5.13 -29.25 17.89
C ASP A 82 6.54 -28.69 18.09
N HIS A 83 7.14 -28.27 16.99
CA HIS A 83 8.52 -27.75 16.99
C HIS A 83 8.66 -26.42 17.73
N ASP A 84 7.60 -25.60 17.75
CA ASP A 84 7.63 -24.26 18.34
C ASP A 84 7.55 -24.33 19.87
N SER A 85 6.69 -25.17 20.40
CA SER A 85 6.50 -25.33 21.85
C SER A 85 7.39 -26.43 22.47
N GLY A 86 7.93 -27.34 21.67
CA GLY A 86 8.68 -28.50 22.15
C GLY A 86 7.81 -29.55 22.87
N GLU A 87 6.51 -29.52 22.64
CA GLU A 87 5.51 -30.38 23.26
C GLU A 87 4.97 -31.45 22.28
N LEU A 88 4.51 -32.56 22.82
CA LEU A 88 3.66 -33.53 22.14
C LEU A 88 2.21 -33.14 22.44
N GLN A 89 1.45 -32.77 21.42
CA GLN A 89 0.06 -32.29 21.53
C GLN A 89 -0.90 -33.32 20.91
N ALA A 90 -1.98 -33.62 21.63
CA ALA A 90 -2.99 -34.55 21.11
C ALA A 90 -3.70 -33.96 19.88
N ALA A 91 -3.81 -34.76 18.83
CA ALA A 91 -4.38 -34.35 17.55
C ALA A 91 -5.65 -35.16 17.23
N LYS A 92 -6.56 -34.54 16.47
CA LYS A 92 -7.74 -35.22 15.89
C LYS A 92 -7.30 -36.11 14.71
N PRO A 93 -8.00 -37.24 14.48
CA PRO A 93 -9.11 -37.77 15.26
C PRO A 93 -8.67 -38.59 16.48
N GLY A 94 -9.40 -38.48 17.60
CA GLY A 94 -9.27 -39.34 18.76
C GLY A 94 -10.51 -40.22 18.92
N ILE A 95 -10.34 -41.41 19.49
CA ILE A 95 -11.47 -42.30 19.84
C ILE A 95 -11.56 -42.42 21.37
N GLY A 96 -12.78 -42.30 21.91
CA GLY A 96 -13.01 -42.37 23.34
C GLY A 96 -12.51 -41.17 24.15
N ILE A 97 -12.13 -40.08 23.48
CA ILE A 97 -11.62 -38.84 24.06
C ILE A 97 -12.43 -37.69 23.48
N THR A 98 -12.90 -36.79 24.34
CA THR A 98 -13.66 -35.60 23.89
C THR A 98 -12.75 -34.52 23.31
N ASP A 99 -13.30 -33.61 22.52
CA ASP A 99 -12.58 -32.49 21.94
C ASP A 99 -11.96 -31.57 23.00
N GLU A 100 -12.60 -31.44 24.16
CA GLU A 100 -12.09 -30.68 25.30
C GLU A 100 -10.87 -31.36 25.93
N GLN A 101 -10.95 -32.68 26.09
CA GLN A 101 -9.83 -33.48 26.58
C GLN A 101 -8.64 -33.47 25.62
N LEU A 102 -8.86 -33.51 24.29
CA LEU A 102 -7.79 -33.42 23.29
C LEU A 102 -7.03 -32.09 23.36
N LYS A 103 -7.73 -30.98 23.61
CA LYS A 103 -7.09 -29.65 23.72
C LYS A 103 -6.16 -29.53 24.93
N VAL A 104 -6.49 -30.22 26.00
CA VAL A 104 -5.72 -30.16 27.27
C VAL A 104 -4.62 -31.21 27.31
N PHE A 105 -4.78 -32.31 26.55
CA PHE A 105 -3.82 -33.41 26.56
C PHE A 105 -2.56 -33.08 25.78
N LYS A 106 -1.57 -32.54 26.49
CA LYS A 106 -0.25 -32.19 25.99
C LYS A 106 0.82 -32.60 26.99
N VAL A 107 1.99 -32.93 26.50
CA VAL A 107 3.11 -33.41 27.29
C VAL A 107 4.42 -32.91 26.71
N SER A 108 5.36 -32.44 27.54
CA SER A 108 6.68 -32.10 27.04
C SER A 108 7.34 -33.34 26.38
N ALA A 109 7.99 -33.14 25.24
CA ALA A 109 8.73 -34.20 24.53
C ALA A 109 9.90 -34.81 25.36
N THR A 110 10.23 -34.16 26.49
CA THR A 110 11.28 -34.62 27.42
C THR A 110 10.75 -35.34 28.65
N GLN A 111 9.43 -35.34 28.89
CA GLN A 111 8.81 -35.86 30.12
C GLN A 111 7.78 -36.95 29.86
N GLY A 112 7.59 -37.78 30.88
CA GLY A 112 6.58 -38.82 30.85
C GLY A 112 6.87 -39.99 29.88
N VAL A 113 5.95 -40.94 29.84
CA VAL A 113 6.05 -42.11 28.94
C VAL A 113 6.04 -41.71 27.46
N ALA A 114 5.22 -40.71 27.09
CA ALA A 114 5.17 -40.19 25.71
C ALA A 114 6.51 -39.58 25.27
N GLY A 115 7.13 -38.77 26.14
CA GLY A 115 8.45 -38.21 25.87
C GLY A 115 9.57 -39.24 25.81
N GLU A 116 9.50 -40.30 26.64
CA GLU A 116 10.43 -41.42 26.59
C GLU A 116 10.33 -42.18 25.25
N VAL A 117 9.10 -42.52 24.82
CA VAL A 117 8.83 -43.19 23.52
C VAL A 117 9.28 -42.32 22.35
N PHE A 118 9.02 -41.00 22.41
CA PHE A 118 9.42 -40.07 21.39
C PHE A 118 10.95 -40.01 21.22
N ARG A 119 11.70 -39.96 22.32
CA ARG A 119 13.17 -39.90 22.27
C ARG A 119 13.81 -41.21 21.92
N GLU A 120 13.38 -42.32 22.59
CA GLU A 120 13.99 -43.64 22.42
C GLU A 120 13.49 -44.39 21.19
N GLN A 121 12.38 -43.92 20.58
CA GLN A 121 11.73 -44.60 19.46
C GLN A 121 11.40 -46.07 19.71
N LYS A 122 11.13 -46.41 20.97
CA LYS A 122 10.74 -47.75 21.39
C LYS A 122 9.37 -47.76 22.01
N PRO A 123 8.53 -48.74 21.66
CA PRO A 123 7.22 -48.91 22.29
C PRO A 123 7.32 -49.19 23.80
N ILE A 124 6.37 -48.67 24.57
CA ILE A 124 6.25 -48.89 26.00
C ILE A 124 4.84 -49.38 26.35
N ILE A 125 4.76 -50.45 27.15
CA ILE A 125 3.51 -50.93 27.78
C ILE A 125 3.39 -50.28 29.16
N LEU A 126 2.25 -49.74 29.43
CA LEU A 126 1.84 -49.17 30.72
C LEU A 126 0.78 -50.08 31.35
N TYR A 127 1.20 -50.92 32.29
CA TYR A 127 0.31 -51.89 32.93
C TYR A 127 -0.60 -51.26 33.97
N ASP A 128 -0.12 -50.27 34.72
CA ASP A 128 -0.85 -49.55 35.75
C ASP A 128 -0.50 -48.06 35.65
N ALA A 129 -1.38 -47.31 35.00
CA ALA A 129 -1.15 -45.88 34.78
C ALA A 129 -1.25 -45.03 36.06
N VAL A 130 -1.98 -45.49 37.06
CA VAL A 130 -2.16 -44.73 38.29
C VAL A 130 -0.93 -44.78 39.18
N ASN A 131 -0.22 -45.93 39.21
CA ASN A 131 0.91 -46.17 40.08
C ASN A 131 2.26 -46.05 39.35
N ASP A 132 2.33 -45.96 38.03
CA ASP A 132 3.58 -45.79 37.29
C ASP A 132 4.17 -44.38 37.53
N PRO A 133 5.42 -44.29 38.01
CA PRO A 133 6.05 -43.00 38.31
C PRO A 133 6.34 -42.13 37.10
N ARG A 134 6.32 -42.72 35.89
CA ARG A 134 6.54 -42.01 34.61
C ARG A 134 5.27 -41.30 34.11
N THR A 135 4.10 -41.58 34.69
CA THR A 135 2.83 -40.97 34.25
C THR A 135 2.62 -39.62 34.88
N ILE A 136 2.00 -38.71 34.10
CA ILE A 136 1.55 -37.42 34.59
C ILE A 136 0.17 -37.64 35.19
N LYS A 137 0.06 -37.55 36.54
CA LYS A 137 -1.15 -37.88 37.29
C LYS A 137 -2.37 -37.09 36.86
N GLU A 138 -2.16 -35.84 36.47
CA GLU A 138 -3.22 -34.97 35.98
C GLU A 138 -3.86 -35.52 34.69
N ASN A 139 -3.04 -35.91 33.71
CA ASN A 139 -3.50 -36.52 32.46
C ASN A 139 -4.17 -37.89 32.70
N VAL A 140 -3.68 -38.68 33.63
CA VAL A 140 -4.29 -39.96 34.01
C VAL A 140 -5.71 -39.75 34.56
N GLY A 141 -5.90 -38.71 35.41
CA GLY A 141 -7.21 -38.36 35.98
C GLY A 141 -8.16 -37.82 34.94
N ILE A 142 -7.76 -36.86 34.12
CA ILE A 142 -8.59 -36.23 33.09
C ILE A 142 -9.04 -37.23 32.04
N LEU A 143 -8.17 -38.14 31.63
CA LEU A 143 -8.44 -39.11 30.59
C LEU A 143 -8.98 -40.45 31.14
N GLY A 144 -8.98 -40.66 32.43
CA GLY A 144 -9.41 -41.92 33.07
C GLY A 144 -8.61 -43.14 32.53
N ILE A 145 -7.31 -43.05 32.60
CA ILE A 145 -6.40 -44.09 32.07
C ILE A 145 -6.07 -45.09 33.16
N SER A 146 -6.27 -46.37 32.87
CA SER A 146 -5.88 -47.51 33.76
C SER A 146 -4.64 -48.25 33.24
N ASN A 147 -4.60 -48.53 31.96
CA ASN A 147 -3.44 -49.15 31.26
C ASN A 147 -3.35 -48.62 29.84
N GLY A 148 -2.20 -48.88 29.17
CA GLY A 148 -2.03 -48.39 27.80
C GLY A 148 -0.76 -48.89 27.11
N VAL A 149 -0.69 -48.61 25.83
CA VAL A 149 0.51 -48.80 25.00
C VAL A 149 0.81 -47.50 24.27
N CYS A 150 2.04 -47.07 24.33
CA CYS A 150 2.58 -45.96 23.57
C CYS A 150 3.55 -46.47 22.51
N VAL A 151 3.38 -46.08 21.27
CA VAL A 151 4.27 -46.41 20.17
C VAL A 151 4.73 -45.16 19.44
N PRO A 152 5.94 -45.14 18.86
CA PRO A 152 6.41 -44.00 18.09
C PRO A 152 5.72 -43.93 16.73
N LEU A 153 5.44 -42.71 16.26
CA LEU A 153 5.03 -42.43 14.89
C LEU A 153 6.26 -42.05 14.08
N VAL A 154 6.75 -43.00 13.30
CA VAL A 154 7.99 -42.86 12.53
C VAL A 154 7.71 -42.95 11.05
N ILE A 155 8.23 -41.98 10.30
CA ILE A 155 8.27 -41.99 8.84
C ILE A 155 9.61 -42.54 8.41
N GLU A 156 9.59 -43.55 7.55
CA GLU A 156 10.79 -44.11 6.93
C GLU A 156 10.81 -43.74 5.46
N LYS A 157 11.83 -43.00 5.05
CA LYS A 157 12.11 -42.77 3.62
C LYS A 157 12.97 -43.92 3.13
N ARG A 158 12.54 -44.56 2.06
CA ARG A 158 13.27 -45.68 1.47
C ARG A 158 13.77 -45.28 0.10
N ASP A 159 14.94 -45.72 -0.22
CA ASP A 159 15.52 -45.61 -1.55
C ASP A 159 14.72 -46.47 -2.53
N GLU A 160 14.34 -45.93 -3.66
CA GLU A 160 13.45 -46.58 -4.64
C GLU A 160 14.11 -47.81 -5.28
N ASP A 161 15.43 -47.79 -5.48
CA ASP A 161 16.17 -48.89 -6.15
C ASP A 161 16.57 -49.98 -5.19
N THR A 162 16.98 -49.63 -3.97
CA THR A 162 17.56 -50.60 -3.01
C THR A 162 16.59 -51.00 -1.91
N ASN A 163 15.43 -50.35 -1.81
CA ASN A 163 14.42 -50.52 -0.73
C ASN A 163 15.01 -50.37 0.69
N LYS A 164 16.22 -49.77 0.83
CA LYS A 164 16.85 -49.51 2.12
C LYS A 164 16.32 -48.23 2.73
N VAL A 165 16.13 -48.26 4.05
CA VAL A 165 15.76 -47.07 4.81
C VAL A 165 16.91 -46.08 4.78
N THR A 166 16.69 -44.90 4.16
CA THR A 166 17.67 -43.82 4.04
C THR A 166 17.52 -42.79 5.15
N GLU A 167 16.29 -42.58 5.62
CA GLU A 167 16.01 -41.60 6.65
C GLU A 167 14.88 -42.10 7.56
N ARG A 168 14.99 -41.83 8.87
CA ARG A 168 13.92 -42.06 9.86
C ARG A 168 13.62 -40.77 10.59
N LYS A 169 12.40 -40.29 10.47
CA LYS A 169 11.91 -39.08 11.15
C LYS A 169 10.76 -39.45 12.07
N ILE A 170 10.89 -39.12 13.35
CA ILE A 170 9.78 -39.24 14.29
C ILE A 170 8.91 -37.98 14.24
N ILE A 171 7.59 -38.13 14.11
CA ILE A 171 6.63 -37.02 14.04
C ILE A 171 5.75 -36.92 15.29
N GLY A 172 5.78 -37.92 16.16
CA GLY A 172 4.98 -37.97 17.36
C GLY A 172 4.88 -39.36 17.95
N VAL A 173 3.86 -39.58 18.73
CA VAL A 173 3.55 -40.88 19.35
C VAL A 173 2.07 -41.20 19.19
N MET A 174 1.75 -42.50 19.23
CA MET A 174 0.38 -42.99 19.27
C MET A 174 0.12 -43.69 20.58
N TRP A 175 -0.98 -43.36 21.23
CA TRP A 175 -1.47 -43.98 22.43
C TRP A 175 -2.74 -44.77 22.18
N VAL A 176 -2.81 -45.96 22.82
CA VAL A 176 -3.99 -46.77 22.98
C VAL A 176 -4.16 -47.07 24.46
N PHE A 177 -5.36 -46.76 25.01
CA PHE A 177 -5.62 -46.88 26.44
C PHE A 177 -6.82 -47.79 26.75
N ASN A 178 -6.79 -48.34 27.95
CA ASN A 178 -7.88 -49.10 28.59
C ASN A 178 -8.32 -50.29 27.74
N LYS A 179 -7.57 -51.38 27.85
CA LYS A 179 -7.95 -52.64 27.20
C LYS A 179 -9.25 -53.17 27.81
N ARG A 180 -10.25 -53.44 26.96
CA ARG A 180 -11.60 -53.89 27.41
C ARG A 180 -11.57 -55.24 28.09
N TYR A 181 -12.62 -55.53 28.83
CA TYR A 181 -12.82 -56.81 29.54
C TYR A 181 -11.79 -57.12 30.62
N GLY A 182 -11.17 -56.12 31.26
CA GLY A 182 -10.23 -56.29 32.34
C GLY A 182 -8.88 -56.89 31.93
N ASN A 183 -8.59 -56.98 30.63
CA ASN A 183 -7.36 -57.49 30.11
C ASN A 183 -6.25 -56.43 30.15
N VAL A 184 -4.99 -56.85 30.12
CA VAL A 184 -3.82 -55.98 29.94
C VAL A 184 -3.27 -56.15 28.53
N PHE A 185 -2.57 -55.12 28.04
CA PHE A 185 -1.89 -55.22 26.76
C PHE A 185 -0.70 -56.18 26.86
N ILE A 186 -0.48 -56.97 25.82
CA ILE A 186 0.62 -57.96 25.71
C ILE A 186 1.57 -57.57 24.56
N GLN A 187 2.71 -58.28 24.44
CA GLN A 187 3.70 -57.94 23.45
C GLN A 187 3.22 -58.06 21.99
N GLU A 188 2.27 -58.99 21.72
CA GLU A 188 1.62 -59.11 20.41
C GLU A 188 0.81 -57.86 20.04
N ASP A 189 0.13 -57.23 21.03
CA ASP A 189 -0.57 -55.96 20.82
C ASP A 189 0.39 -54.83 20.45
N VAL A 190 1.56 -54.79 21.11
CA VAL A 190 2.59 -53.80 20.81
C VAL A 190 3.14 -53.97 19.39
N ASN A 191 3.49 -55.20 19.01
CA ASN A 191 4.02 -55.48 17.67
C ASN A 191 3.00 -55.09 16.57
N LEU A 192 1.73 -55.38 16.83
CA LEU A 192 0.67 -55.01 15.91
C LEU A 192 0.47 -53.47 15.84
N LEU A 193 0.46 -52.82 17.00
CA LEU A 193 0.32 -51.37 17.07
C LEU A 193 1.50 -50.64 16.42
N ASP A 194 2.72 -51.13 16.60
CA ASP A 194 3.93 -50.57 15.97
C ASP A 194 3.87 -50.67 14.43
N ARG A 195 3.35 -51.76 13.88
CA ARG A 195 3.11 -51.86 12.42
C ARG A 195 2.02 -50.89 11.93
N LEU A 196 0.92 -50.78 12.67
CA LEU A 196 -0.18 -49.86 12.32
C LEU A 196 0.21 -48.39 12.48
N SER A 197 1.08 -48.08 13.46
CA SER A 197 1.57 -46.71 13.69
C SER A 197 2.41 -46.17 12.54
N ARG A 198 3.17 -47.02 11.84
CA ARG A 198 3.94 -46.64 10.64
C ARG A 198 3.00 -46.19 9.51
N ASN A 199 1.91 -46.93 9.27
CA ASN A 199 0.92 -46.53 8.28
C ASN A 199 0.19 -45.22 8.69
N ALA A 200 -0.11 -45.06 9.98
CA ALA A 200 -0.66 -43.84 10.51
C ALA A 200 0.30 -42.63 10.32
N ALA A 201 1.58 -42.82 10.60
CA ALA A 201 2.60 -41.82 10.43
C ALA A 201 2.71 -41.33 8.98
N SER A 202 2.66 -42.26 8.00
CA SER A 202 2.66 -41.88 6.57
C SER A 202 1.44 -41.03 6.19
N VAL A 203 0.22 -41.44 6.58
CA VAL A 203 -1.00 -40.67 6.30
C VAL A 203 -0.98 -39.30 6.96
N ILE A 204 -0.51 -39.21 8.22
CA ILE A 204 -0.39 -37.94 8.94
C ILE A 204 0.61 -37.02 8.23
N ALA A 205 1.78 -37.54 7.82
CA ALA A 205 2.77 -36.75 7.13
C ALA A 205 2.26 -36.21 5.79
N SER A 206 1.59 -37.07 5.00
CA SER A 206 0.97 -36.62 3.74
C SER A 206 -0.09 -35.54 3.97
N ALA A 207 -0.89 -35.65 5.03
CA ALA A 207 -1.89 -34.62 5.37
C ALA A 207 -1.23 -33.30 5.80
N GLN A 208 -0.13 -33.35 6.57
CA GLN A 208 0.61 -32.16 6.98
C GLN A 208 1.26 -31.48 5.79
N MET A 209 1.96 -32.21 4.92
CA MET A 209 2.56 -31.66 3.70
C MET A 209 1.52 -31.01 2.80
N TYR A 210 0.37 -31.66 2.60
CA TYR A 210 -0.70 -31.10 1.79
C TYR A 210 -1.24 -29.79 2.38
N ARG A 211 -1.46 -29.73 3.70
CA ARG A 211 -1.89 -28.49 4.38
C ARG A 211 -0.88 -27.35 4.21
N GLU A 212 0.41 -27.69 4.32
CA GLU A 212 1.48 -26.71 4.18
C GLU A 212 1.52 -26.13 2.76
N VAL A 213 1.44 -26.98 1.73
CA VAL A 213 1.39 -26.56 0.33
C VAL A 213 0.14 -25.71 0.03
N VAL A 214 -1.03 -26.09 0.55
CA VAL A 214 -2.26 -25.31 0.38
C VAL A 214 -2.13 -23.94 1.05
N LYS A 215 -1.61 -23.89 2.28
CA LYS A 215 -1.40 -22.65 3.01
C LYS A 215 -0.41 -21.73 2.28
N GLU A 216 0.72 -22.26 1.81
CA GLU A 216 1.72 -21.51 1.05
C GLU A 216 1.13 -20.96 -0.26
N LYS A 217 0.31 -21.77 -0.94
CA LYS A 217 -0.41 -21.33 -2.14
C LYS A 217 -1.38 -20.18 -1.82
N GLU A 218 -2.20 -20.31 -0.77
CA GLU A 218 -3.13 -19.25 -0.34
C GLU A 218 -2.39 -17.96 0.04
N GLU A 219 -1.27 -18.07 0.75
CA GLU A 219 -0.43 -16.93 1.10
C GLU A 219 0.12 -16.22 -0.15
N LEU A 220 0.58 -16.97 -1.16
CA LEU A 220 1.03 -16.41 -2.43
C LEU A 220 -0.11 -15.76 -3.22
N GLU A 221 -1.28 -16.37 -3.27
CA GLU A 221 -2.47 -15.79 -3.89
C GLU A 221 -2.85 -14.45 -3.23
N HIS A 222 -2.88 -14.38 -1.90
CA HIS A 222 -3.14 -13.13 -1.16
C HIS A 222 -2.08 -12.05 -1.42
N VAL A 223 -0.81 -12.42 -1.55
CA VAL A 223 0.25 -11.45 -1.92
C VAL A 223 -0.04 -10.85 -3.29
N ILE A 224 -0.36 -11.69 -4.29
CA ILE A 224 -0.66 -11.21 -5.66
C ILE A 224 -1.93 -10.34 -5.67
N GLU A 225 -2.95 -10.70 -4.88
CA GLU A 225 -4.20 -9.93 -4.76
C GLU A 225 -4.00 -8.57 -4.10
N SER A 226 -3.05 -8.45 -3.18
CA SER A 226 -2.78 -7.21 -2.45
C SER A 226 -1.90 -6.20 -3.21
N VAL A 227 -1.31 -6.60 -4.35
CA VAL A 227 -0.44 -5.73 -5.15
C VAL A 227 -1.28 -4.69 -5.90
N TYR A 228 -0.91 -3.42 -5.77
CA TYR A 228 -1.58 -2.31 -6.48
C TYR A 228 -1.32 -2.30 -8.00
N ALA A 229 -0.23 -2.90 -8.46
CA ALA A 229 0.01 -3.07 -9.89
C ALA A 229 -0.94 -4.11 -10.48
N GLY A 230 -1.42 -3.88 -11.70
CA GLY A 230 -2.17 -4.89 -12.43
C GLY A 230 -1.28 -6.05 -12.83
N ILE A 231 -1.68 -7.30 -12.55
CA ILE A 231 -0.93 -8.50 -12.91
C ILE A 231 -1.80 -9.41 -13.77
N ILE A 232 -1.31 -9.76 -14.94
CA ILE A 232 -1.93 -10.71 -15.86
C ILE A 232 -0.94 -11.81 -16.16
N MET A 233 -1.31 -13.06 -15.93
CA MET A 233 -0.51 -14.23 -16.26
C MET A 233 -1.21 -15.05 -17.34
N VAL A 234 -0.50 -15.34 -18.43
CA VAL A 234 -1.01 -16.08 -19.59
C VAL A 234 -0.11 -17.27 -19.87
N HIS A 235 -0.71 -18.45 -19.95
CA HIS A 235 -0.03 -19.69 -20.34
C HIS A 235 0.43 -19.62 -21.79
N ASN A 236 1.46 -20.39 -22.18
CA ASN A 236 1.98 -20.43 -23.54
C ASN A 236 0.96 -20.88 -24.60
N SER A 237 -0.12 -21.56 -24.19
CA SER A 237 -1.28 -21.89 -25.04
C SER A 237 -2.24 -20.72 -25.28
N GLY A 238 -1.99 -19.53 -24.71
CA GLY A 238 -2.88 -18.37 -24.77
C GLY A 238 -3.97 -18.34 -23.67
N ARG A 239 -4.04 -19.35 -22.80
CA ARG A 239 -5.03 -19.40 -21.74
C ARG A 239 -4.64 -18.46 -20.58
N LEU A 240 -5.58 -17.63 -20.12
CA LEU A 240 -5.43 -16.85 -18.90
C LEU A 240 -5.25 -17.77 -17.68
N MET A 241 -4.18 -17.57 -16.93
CA MET A 241 -3.90 -18.30 -15.70
C MET A 241 -4.35 -17.50 -14.47
N GLN A 242 -4.03 -16.21 -14.45
CA GLN A 242 -4.32 -15.33 -13.33
C GLN A 242 -4.47 -13.88 -13.78
N VAL A 243 -5.41 -13.17 -13.16
CA VAL A 243 -5.61 -11.73 -13.28
C VAL A 243 -5.95 -11.22 -11.87
N ASN A 244 -5.11 -10.36 -11.31
CA ASN A 244 -5.34 -9.83 -9.96
C ASN A 244 -6.44 -8.75 -9.95
N PRO A 245 -6.96 -8.33 -8.78
CA PRO A 245 -8.03 -7.34 -8.68
C PRO A 245 -7.69 -6.02 -9.37
N SER A 246 -6.45 -5.52 -9.21
CA SER A 246 -6.02 -4.27 -9.87
C SER A 246 -6.09 -4.35 -11.40
N ALA A 247 -5.70 -5.49 -12.00
CA ALA A 247 -5.81 -5.68 -13.44
C ALA A 247 -7.26 -5.83 -13.92
N ARG A 248 -8.13 -6.44 -13.11
CA ARG A 248 -9.56 -6.52 -13.40
C ARG A 248 -10.21 -5.15 -13.44
N GLU A 249 -9.94 -4.35 -12.41
CA GLU A 249 -10.42 -2.98 -12.31
C GLU A 249 -9.93 -2.11 -13.49
N MET A 250 -8.64 -2.18 -13.81
CA MET A 250 -8.02 -1.46 -14.93
C MET A 250 -8.66 -1.80 -16.26
N LEU A 251 -9.04 -3.07 -16.48
CA LEU A 251 -9.63 -3.56 -17.73
C LEU A 251 -11.16 -3.51 -17.72
N GLY A 252 -11.82 -3.12 -16.63
CA GLY A 252 -13.27 -3.12 -16.48
C GLY A 252 -13.89 -4.53 -16.47
N LEU A 253 -13.14 -5.53 -15.98
CA LEU A 253 -13.61 -6.90 -15.90
C LEU A 253 -14.38 -7.14 -14.60
N ASP A 254 -15.48 -7.88 -14.69
CA ASP A 254 -16.32 -8.21 -13.56
C ASP A 254 -15.54 -9.03 -12.49
N GLU A 255 -15.71 -8.70 -11.20
CA GLU A 255 -14.99 -9.39 -10.11
C GLU A 255 -15.28 -10.90 -10.08
N ASP A 256 -16.53 -11.29 -10.40
CA ASP A 256 -16.99 -12.67 -10.40
C ASP A 256 -16.75 -13.40 -11.73
N ALA A 257 -16.28 -12.70 -12.77
CA ALA A 257 -16.03 -13.34 -14.06
C ALA A 257 -14.91 -14.38 -13.92
N LYS A 258 -15.27 -15.64 -14.08
CA LYS A 258 -14.28 -16.73 -14.26
C LYS A 258 -13.55 -16.49 -15.58
N LEU A 259 -12.41 -15.82 -15.51
CA LEU A 259 -11.53 -15.57 -16.65
C LEU A 259 -10.87 -16.90 -17.07
N THR A 260 -11.67 -17.82 -17.61
CA THR A 260 -11.21 -19.09 -18.16
C THR A 260 -11.33 -19.03 -19.67
N GLY A 261 -10.23 -18.96 -20.37
CA GLY A 261 -10.23 -18.91 -21.83
C GLY A 261 -8.98 -18.29 -22.43
N ASP A 262 -9.00 -18.13 -23.73
CA ASP A 262 -7.91 -17.46 -24.47
C ASP A 262 -7.95 -15.95 -24.15
N TYR A 263 -6.78 -15.36 -23.82
CA TYR A 263 -6.65 -13.93 -23.49
C TYR A 263 -7.14 -13.02 -24.63
N ARG A 264 -7.05 -13.48 -25.89
CA ARG A 264 -7.48 -12.72 -27.06
C ARG A 264 -9.00 -12.50 -27.10
N VAL A 265 -9.75 -13.37 -26.42
CA VAL A 265 -11.21 -13.29 -26.31
C VAL A 265 -11.62 -12.63 -25.02
N ALA A 266 -10.92 -12.93 -23.92
CA ALA A 266 -11.27 -12.47 -22.58
C ALA A 266 -10.90 -11.00 -22.33
N ILE A 267 -9.86 -10.49 -22.98
CA ILE A 267 -9.41 -9.10 -22.87
C ILE A 267 -9.91 -8.32 -24.07
N GLU A 268 -10.85 -7.41 -23.88
CA GLU A 268 -11.42 -6.58 -24.96
C GLU A 268 -10.47 -5.48 -25.42
N ASN A 269 -9.61 -4.99 -24.54
CA ASN A 269 -8.71 -3.88 -24.85
C ASN A 269 -7.63 -4.29 -25.86
N GLU A 270 -7.61 -3.60 -27.00
CA GLU A 270 -6.72 -3.90 -28.13
C GLU A 270 -5.25 -3.62 -27.81
N ALA A 271 -4.94 -2.56 -27.07
CA ALA A 271 -3.56 -2.22 -26.71
C ALA A 271 -2.93 -3.32 -25.84
N VAL A 272 -3.69 -3.85 -24.86
CA VAL A 272 -3.24 -4.94 -23.99
C VAL A 272 -3.08 -6.24 -24.77
N ARG A 273 -4.03 -6.57 -25.67
CA ARG A 273 -3.91 -7.76 -26.54
C ARG A 273 -2.68 -7.71 -27.44
N THR A 274 -2.44 -6.56 -28.05
CA THR A 274 -1.29 -6.34 -28.95
C THR A 274 0.02 -6.50 -28.19
N LEU A 275 0.12 -5.92 -26.99
CA LEU A 275 1.30 -6.03 -26.14
C LEU A 275 1.58 -7.48 -25.74
N LEU A 276 0.55 -8.22 -25.28
CA LEU A 276 0.69 -9.64 -24.94
C LEU A 276 1.09 -10.47 -26.16
N SER A 277 0.49 -10.23 -27.32
CA SER A 277 0.85 -10.93 -28.56
C SER A 277 2.31 -10.67 -28.95
N LYS A 278 2.77 -9.43 -28.86
CA LYS A 278 4.14 -9.04 -29.13
C LYS A 278 5.12 -9.76 -28.18
N ALA A 279 4.81 -9.82 -26.89
CA ALA A 279 5.62 -10.53 -25.91
C ALA A 279 5.73 -12.04 -26.21
N PHE A 280 4.66 -12.65 -26.72
CA PHE A 280 4.69 -14.06 -27.16
C PHE A 280 5.52 -14.26 -28.44
N GLU A 281 5.42 -13.35 -29.42
CA GLU A 281 6.15 -13.44 -30.68
C GLU A 281 7.64 -13.20 -30.52
N GLU A 282 8.01 -12.18 -29.74
CA GLU A 282 9.42 -11.82 -29.48
C GLU A 282 10.10 -12.81 -28.54
N GLY A 283 9.33 -13.53 -27.71
CA GLY A 283 9.86 -14.47 -26.72
C GLY A 283 10.83 -13.79 -25.74
N SER A 284 10.64 -12.49 -25.50
CA SER A 284 11.53 -11.65 -24.71
C SER A 284 10.73 -10.72 -23.78
N ASP A 285 11.43 -10.12 -22.82
CA ASP A 285 10.86 -9.12 -21.95
C ASP A 285 10.55 -7.85 -22.77
N VAL A 286 9.28 -7.44 -22.79
CA VAL A 286 8.81 -6.22 -23.46
C VAL A 286 8.50 -5.19 -22.38
N GLN A 287 8.98 -3.96 -22.60
CA GLN A 287 8.65 -2.82 -21.76
C GLN A 287 8.05 -1.73 -22.65
N GLU A 288 6.79 -1.40 -22.43
CA GLU A 288 6.06 -0.38 -23.17
C GLU A 288 5.16 0.45 -22.26
N GLU A 289 4.81 1.64 -22.73
CA GLU A 289 3.78 2.46 -22.09
C GLU A 289 2.50 2.37 -22.91
N ILE A 290 1.39 2.15 -22.21
CA ILE A 290 0.07 2.13 -22.83
C ILE A 290 -0.86 3.13 -22.15
N THR A 291 -1.84 3.60 -22.90
CA THR A 291 -2.90 4.47 -22.41
C THR A 291 -4.21 3.68 -22.40
N LEU A 292 -4.88 3.69 -21.26
CA LEU A 292 -6.19 3.07 -21.07
C LEU A 292 -7.22 4.13 -20.66
N PRO A 293 -8.51 3.95 -20.97
CA PRO A 293 -9.56 4.83 -20.48
C PRO A 293 -9.66 4.72 -18.94
N ASP A 294 -9.84 5.84 -18.27
CA ASP A 294 -10.12 5.85 -16.83
C ASP A 294 -11.60 5.53 -16.60
N LEU A 295 -11.88 4.29 -16.21
CA LEU A 295 -13.24 3.80 -15.99
C LEU A 295 -13.90 4.39 -14.71
N LYS A 296 -13.13 5.07 -13.85
CA LYS A 296 -13.62 5.70 -12.61
C LYS A 296 -13.81 7.20 -12.73
N ALA A 297 -13.29 7.83 -13.78
CA ALA A 297 -13.41 9.27 -13.94
C ALA A 297 -14.85 9.65 -14.31
N GLU A 298 -15.34 10.74 -13.70
CA GLU A 298 -16.65 11.33 -14.06
C GLU A 298 -16.60 12.03 -15.43
N GLU A 299 -15.42 12.37 -15.93
CA GLU A 299 -15.21 13.01 -17.22
C GLU A 299 -15.08 11.98 -18.35
N GLU A 300 -15.96 12.07 -19.37
CA GLU A 300 -15.85 11.28 -20.60
C GLU A 300 -14.51 11.54 -21.29
N GLY A 301 -13.71 10.47 -21.49
CA GLY A 301 -12.44 10.55 -22.19
C GLY A 301 -11.22 10.74 -21.29
N ALA A 302 -11.35 10.63 -19.99
CA ALA A 302 -10.21 10.59 -19.08
C ALA A 302 -9.35 9.35 -19.36
N GLU A 303 -8.03 9.53 -19.33
CA GLU A 303 -7.05 8.49 -19.67
C GLU A 303 -6.10 8.25 -18.48
N ARG A 304 -5.72 6.98 -18.29
CA ARG A 304 -4.65 6.56 -17.39
C ARG A 304 -3.47 6.03 -18.16
N PHE A 305 -2.28 6.29 -17.65
CA PHE A 305 -1.02 5.87 -18.26
C PHE A 305 -0.42 4.72 -17.45
N TYR A 306 -0.14 3.61 -18.14
CA TYR A 306 0.46 2.44 -17.52
C TYR A 306 1.80 2.12 -18.17
N GLN A 307 2.81 1.93 -17.33
CA GLN A 307 4.05 1.30 -17.74
C GLN A 307 3.89 -0.21 -17.61
N VAL A 308 4.01 -0.92 -18.71
CA VAL A 308 3.85 -2.37 -18.74
C VAL A 308 5.18 -3.04 -18.93
N GLN A 309 5.46 -4.01 -18.09
CA GLN A 309 6.59 -4.92 -18.21
C GLN A 309 6.09 -6.34 -18.36
N THR A 310 6.63 -7.08 -19.34
CA THR A 310 6.37 -8.50 -19.49
C THR A 310 7.62 -9.30 -19.15
N ALA A 311 7.43 -10.49 -18.59
CA ALA A 311 8.50 -11.43 -18.32
C ALA A 311 8.06 -12.86 -18.66
N LEU A 312 8.99 -13.66 -19.18
CA LEU A 312 8.75 -15.08 -19.46
C LEU A 312 8.82 -15.89 -18.15
N VAL A 313 7.79 -16.68 -17.93
CA VAL A 313 7.74 -17.64 -16.81
C VAL A 313 8.26 -18.99 -17.29
N LYS A 314 9.33 -19.47 -16.67
CA LYS A 314 9.95 -20.76 -17.02
C LYS A 314 9.76 -21.79 -15.90
N SER A 315 9.62 -23.07 -16.27
CA SER A 315 9.65 -24.18 -15.31
C SER A 315 11.07 -24.46 -14.82
N GLU A 316 11.22 -25.32 -13.82
CA GLU A 316 12.52 -25.82 -13.34
C GLU A 316 13.35 -26.48 -14.46
N GLU A 317 12.70 -27.09 -15.45
CA GLU A 317 13.31 -27.69 -16.63
C GLU A 317 13.64 -26.66 -17.73
N GLN A 318 13.55 -25.35 -17.45
CA GLN A 318 13.72 -24.22 -18.38
C GLN A 318 12.72 -24.22 -19.58
N SER A 319 11.66 -24.98 -19.53
CA SER A 319 10.58 -24.89 -20.50
C SER A 319 9.73 -23.65 -20.25
N ASN A 320 9.31 -22.97 -21.31
CA ASN A 320 8.47 -21.77 -21.20
C ASN A 320 7.05 -22.16 -20.80
N ILE A 321 6.58 -21.71 -19.64
CA ILE A 321 5.22 -21.95 -19.12
C ILE A 321 4.25 -20.90 -19.67
N GLY A 322 4.71 -19.64 -19.79
CA GLY A 322 3.85 -18.54 -20.18
C GLY A 322 4.53 -17.18 -20.01
N ILE A 323 3.70 -16.15 -19.94
CA ILE A 323 4.11 -14.75 -19.76
C ILE A 323 3.37 -14.16 -18.56
N VAL A 324 4.07 -13.37 -17.77
CA VAL A 324 3.48 -12.44 -16.82
C VAL A 324 3.62 -11.02 -17.33
N ALA A 325 2.55 -10.24 -17.30
CA ALA A 325 2.55 -8.81 -17.60
C ALA A 325 2.18 -8.03 -16.32
N ILE A 326 2.98 -7.02 -15.99
CA ILE A 326 2.81 -6.16 -14.81
C ILE A 326 2.53 -4.75 -15.32
N PHE A 327 1.44 -4.14 -14.84
CA PHE A 327 0.94 -2.82 -15.22
C PHE A 327 1.09 -1.88 -14.03
N ASN A 328 2.03 -0.95 -14.12
CA ASN A 328 2.24 0.09 -13.11
C ASN A 328 1.53 1.37 -13.56
N ASP A 329 0.63 1.90 -12.75
CA ASP A 329 -0.01 3.19 -13.01
C ASP A 329 1.03 4.31 -12.83
N ILE A 330 1.30 5.04 -13.91
CA ILE A 330 2.23 6.17 -13.96
C ILE A 330 1.52 7.49 -14.26
N THR A 331 0.19 7.54 -14.09
CA THR A 331 -0.64 8.70 -14.45
C THR A 331 -0.20 9.97 -13.74
N ASP A 332 0.06 9.88 -12.44
CA ASP A 332 0.54 11.03 -11.65
C ASP A 332 1.94 11.49 -12.13
N ILE A 333 2.83 10.55 -12.42
CA ILE A 333 4.18 10.85 -12.92
C ILE A 333 4.08 11.57 -14.27
N ARG A 334 3.26 11.07 -15.18
CA ARG A 334 3.04 11.66 -16.50
C ARG A 334 2.36 13.02 -16.42
N SER A 335 1.43 13.22 -15.50
CA SER A 335 0.79 14.51 -15.28
C SER A 335 1.81 15.57 -14.82
N ILE A 336 2.67 15.21 -13.88
CA ILE A 336 3.76 16.08 -13.41
C ILE A 336 4.76 16.40 -14.53
N GLU A 337 5.18 15.42 -15.34
CA GLU A 337 6.07 15.63 -16.49
C GLU A 337 5.44 16.55 -17.54
N ARG A 338 4.15 16.36 -17.86
CA ARG A 338 3.41 17.24 -18.77
C ARG A 338 3.33 18.67 -18.25
N MET A 339 3.00 18.83 -16.96
CA MET A 339 2.97 20.15 -16.31
C MET A 339 4.33 20.82 -16.34
N LYS A 340 5.42 20.07 -16.04
CA LYS A 340 6.79 20.59 -16.10
C LYS A 340 7.17 21.05 -17.52
N THR A 341 6.81 20.28 -18.54
CA THR A 341 7.10 20.62 -19.94
C THR A 341 6.30 21.86 -20.38
N ALA A 342 5.03 21.92 -20.04
CA ALA A 342 4.17 23.09 -20.30
C ALA A 342 4.70 24.33 -19.59
N PHE A 343 5.18 24.20 -18.36
CA PHE A 343 5.79 25.28 -17.59
C PHE A 343 7.04 25.86 -18.29
N VAL A 344 8.00 25.02 -18.70
CA VAL A 344 9.21 25.48 -19.40
C VAL A 344 8.84 26.24 -20.68
N SER A 345 7.84 25.77 -21.41
CA SER A 345 7.33 26.46 -22.61
C SER A 345 6.70 27.80 -22.27
N THR A 346 5.88 27.86 -21.22
CA THR A 346 5.21 29.09 -20.77
C THR A 346 6.22 30.12 -20.27
N VAL A 347 7.18 29.71 -19.43
CA VAL A 347 8.25 30.60 -18.95
C VAL A 347 9.05 31.18 -20.11
N SER A 348 9.42 30.34 -21.08
CA SER A 348 10.14 30.77 -22.28
C SER A 348 9.35 31.83 -23.05
N HIS A 349 8.03 31.67 -23.14
CA HIS A 349 7.16 32.62 -23.80
C HIS A 349 7.02 33.93 -23.00
N GLU A 350 6.81 33.84 -21.69
CA GLU A 350 6.67 35.02 -20.78
C GLU A 350 7.97 35.83 -20.66
N LEU A 351 9.15 35.21 -20.83
CA LEU A 351 10.44 35.91 -20.92
C LEU A 351 10.69 36.55 -22.30
N ARG A 352 10.24 35.88 -23.38
CA ARG A 352 10.48 36.36 -24.75
C ARG A 352 9.69 37.63 -25.07
N THR A 353 8.44 37.74 -24.59
CA THR A 353 7.56 38.88 -24.87
C THR A 353 8.14 40.21 -24.42
N PRO A 354 8.51 40.41 -23.12
CA PRO A 354 9.11 41.64 -22.66
C PRO A 354 10.45 41.93 -23.35
N LEU A 355 11.28 40.90 -23.57
CA LEU A 355 12.57 41.04 -24.25
C LEU A 355 12.39 41.53 -25.69
N THR A 356 11.36 41.05 -26.40
CA THR A 356 11.06 41.50 -27.76
C THR A 356 10.57 42.96 -27.75
N SER A 357 9.77 43.37 -26.77
CA SER A 357 9.28 44.75 -26.59
C SER A 357 10.49 45.70 -26.33
N ILE A 358 11.34 45.35 -25.34
CA ILE A 358 12.55 46.13 -25.03
C ILE A 358 13.41 46.28 -26.28
N LYS A 359 13.71 45.18 -26.98
CA LYS A 359 14.52 45.18 -28.19
C LYS A 359 13.89 46.02 -29.30
N GLY A 360 12.55 45.97 -29.43
CA GLY A 360 11.81 46.77 -30.41
C GLY A 360 11.99 48.27 -30.15
N PHE A 361 11.69 48.74 -28.94
CA PHE A 361 11.81 50.14 -28.58
C PHE A 361 13.25 50.66 -28.65
N ILE A 362 14.23 49.89 -28.17
CA ILE A 362 15.66 50.25 -28.31
C ILE A 362 16.05 50.35 -29.78
N SER A 363 15.60 49.39 -30.64
CA SER A 363 15.94 49.41 -32.07
C SER A 363 15.31 50.62 -32.75
N THR A 364 14.06 51.01 -32.35
CA THR A 364 13.39 52.21 -32.85
C THR A 364 14.17 53.47 -32.47
N LEU A 365 14.57 53.60 -31.20
CA LEU A 365 15.37 54.72 -30.73
C LEU A 365 16.73 54.82 -31.41
N LEU A 366 17.41 53.68 -31.67
CA LEU A 366 18.72 53.62 -32.35
C LEU A 366 18.63 54.00 -33.85
N GLN A 367 17.46 53.81 -34.48
CA GLN A 367 17.21 54.17 -35.87
C GLN A 367 16.79 55.65 -36.03
N ASP A 368 16.41 56.32 -34.96
CA ASP A 368 16.07 57.74 -34.95
C ASP A 368 17.32 58.65 -34.92
N THR A 369 18.10 58.59 -36.00
CA THR A 369 19.32 59.40 -36.14
C THR A 369 19.04 60.87 -36.45
N GLU A 370 17.86 61.22 -36.87
CA GLU A 370 17.43 62.60 -37.27
C GLU A 370 16.56 63.29 -36.22
N GLY A 371 16.28 62.62 -35.07
CA GLY A 371 15.43 63.18 -34.01
C GLY A 371 13.97 63.32 -34.42
N PHE A 372 13.44 62.31 -35.09
CA PHE A 372 12.05 62.28 -35.60
C PHE A 372 10.99 62.20 -34.50
N TYR A 373 11.37 61.58 -33.37
CA TYR A 373 10.48 61.50 -32.21
C TYR A 373 10.65 62.71 -31.29
N ASP A 374 9.54 63.25 -30.84
CA ASP A 374 9.55 64.32 -29.84
C ASP A 374 10.01 63.79 -28.48
N PRO A 375 10.51 64.68 -27.59
CA PRO A 375 11.07 64.30 -26.28
C PRO A 375 10.10 63.49 -25.39
N ASP A 376 8.79 63.75 -25.51
CA ASP A 376 7.76 63.09 -24.71
C ASP A 376 7.59 61.64 -25.19
N THR A 377 7.56 61.39 -26.49
CA THR A 377 7.53 60.06 -27.10
C THR A 377 8.78 59.25 -26.77
N VAL A 378 9.96 59.86 -26.79
CA VAL A 378 11.22 59.25 -26.38
C VAL A 378 11.18 58.85 -24.91
N HIS A 379 10.66 59.71 -24.06
CA HIS A 379 10.49 59.45 -22.63
C HIS A 379 9.48 58.31 -22.40
N GLU A 380 8.41 58.24 -23.16
CA GLU A 380 7.44 57.12 -23.11
C GLU A 380 8.12 55.79 -23.47
N PHE A 381 8.96 55.74 -24.51
CA PHE A 381 9.72 54.52 -24.86
C PHE A 381 10.69 54.10 -23.76
N TYR A 382 11.41 55.00 -23.12
CA TYR A 382 12.23 54.68 -21.97
C TYR A 382 11.43 54.14 -20.80
N THR A 383 10.27 54.71 -20.54
CA THR A 383 9.38 54.27 -19.47
C THR A 383 8.86 52.87 -19.73
N ILE A 384 8.48 52.53 -20.97
CA ILE A 384 8.06 51.16 -21.35
C ILE A 384 9.25 50.18 -21.20
N ILE A 385 10.44 50.55 -21.64
CA ILE A 385 11.63 49.72 -21.50
C ILE A 385 11.90 49.41 -20.02
N ASP A 386 11.88 50.41 -19.17
CA ASP A 386 12.09 50.28 -17.73
C ASP A 386 11.07 49.38 -17.08
N GLN A 387 9.78 49.55 -17.38
CA GLN A 387 8.70 48.68 -16.90
C GLN A 387 8.87 47.23 -17.32
N GLU A 388 9.29 46.97 -18.56
CA GLU A 388 9.52 45.59 -19.02
C GLU A 388 10.78 44.95 -18.42
N CYS A 389 11.81 45.75 -18.12
CA CYS A 389 12.97 45.29 -17.36
C CYS A 389 12.59 44.89 -15.93
N ASP A 390 11.80 45.69 -15.24
CA ASP A 390 11.29 45.41 -13.90
C ASP A 390 10.43 44.15 -13.89
N ARG A 391 9.60 43.98 -14.93
CA ARG A 391 8.80 42.76 -15.10
C ARG A 391 9.65 41.51 -15.27
N LEU A 392 10.72 41.59 -16.09
CA LEU A 392 11.68 40.50 -16.27
C LEU A 392 12.40 40.15 -14.97
N THR A 393 12.84 41.14 -14.23
CA THR A 393 13.55 40.98 -12.95
C THR A 393 12.65 40.25 -11.94
N ARG A 394 11.39 40.64 -11.85
CA ARG A 394 10.42 39.95 -10.99
C ARG A 394 10.20 38.50 -11.41
N LEU A 395 10.02 38.22 -12.70
CA LEU A 395 9.85 36.85 -13.21
C LEU A 395 11.06 35.96 -12.89
N ILE A 396 12.28 36.49 -13.04
CA ILE A 396 13.52 35.75 -12.71
C ILE A 396 13.57 35.48 -11.20
N SER A 397 13.26 36.46 -10.36
CA SER A 397 13.24 36.33 -8.91
C SER A 397 12.22 35.27 -8.46
N ASP A 398 11.01 35.25 -9.05
CA ASP A 398 9.97 34.24 -8.77
C ASP A 398 10.45 32.84 -9.13
N LEU A 399 11.10 32.67 -10.29
CA LEU A 399 11.69 31.39 -10.71
C LEU A 399 12.78 30.89 -9.77
N LEU A 400 13.67 31.78 -9.32
CA LEU A 400 14.72 31.43 -8.36
C LEU A 400 14.15 31.04 -7.01
N ASN A 401 13.10 31.74 -6.53
CA ASN A 401 12.40 31.38 -5.28
C ASN A 401 11.75 30.01 -5.39
N VAL A 402 11.06 29.69 -6.49
CA VAL A 402 10.49 28.34 -6.73
C VAL A 402 11.58 27.28 -6.73
N SER A 403 12.70 27.53 -7.42
CA SER A 403 13.83 26.58 -7.44
C SER A 403 14.42 26.32 -6.04
N ARG A 404 14.49 27.35 -5.18
CA ARG A 404 14.93 27.21 -3.78
C ARG A 404 13.95 26.38 -2.97
N ILE A 405 12.66 26.65 -3.10
CA ILE A 405 11.59 25.91 -2.44
C ILE A 405 11.63 24.43 -2.83
N GLU A 406 11.78 24.12 -4.13
CA GLU A 406 11.90 22.75 -4.62
C GLU A 406 13.14 22.01 -4.10
N ALA A 407 14.23 22.73 -3.87
CA ALA A 407 15.44 22.18 -3.26
C ALA A 407 15.32 21.98 -1.73
N GLY A 408 14.12 22.21 -1.15
CA GLY A 408 13.89 22.11 0.30
C GLY A 408 14.62 23.17 1.12
N ARG A 409 15.04 24.28 0.48
CA ARG A 409 15.73 25.37 1.16
C ARG A 409 14.70 26.37 1.68
N ALA A 410 14.89 26.83 2.93
CA ALA A 410 14.09 27.90 3.49
C ALA A 410 14.25 29.18 2.66
N LEU A 411 13.17 29.94 2.56
CA LEU A 411 13.24 31.30 2.01
C LEU A 411 13.90 32.21 3.03
N ASP A 412 14.92 32.93 2.60
CA ASP A 412 15.58 33.94 3.43
C ASP A 412 14.61 35.12 3.62
N LEU A 413 14.18 35.37 4.85
CA LEU A 413 13.36 36.51 5.23
C LEU A 413 14.21 37.56 5.95
N ASN A 414 13.94 38.82 5.67
CA ASN A 414 14.51 39.96 6.39
C ASN A 414 13.44 40.56 7.30
N PRO A 415 13.33 40.12 8.57
CA PRO A 415 12.26 40.51 9.46
C PRO A 415 12.43 41.96 9.94
N VAL A 416 11.44 42.78 9.65
CA VAL A 416 11.34 44.17 10.10
C VAL A 416 9.93 44.45 10.65
N PRO A 417 9.71 45.48 11.47
CA PRO A 417 8.38 45.93 11.81
C PRO A 417 7.65 46.42 10.56
N VAL A 418 6.50 45.82 10.24
CA VAL A 418 5.72 46.10 9.04
C VAL A 418 4.37 46.69 9.39
N ASP A 419 4.08 47.85 8.85
CA ASP A 419 2.77 48.55 8.92
C ASP A 419 1.93 48.11 7.73
N ILE A 420 0.95 47.23 7.96
CA ILE A 420 0.08 46.66 6.91
C ILE A 420 -0.69 47.73 6.11
N PRO A 421 -1.35 48.71 6.74
CA PRO A 421 -2.00 49.82 6.04
C PRO A 421 -1.11 50.50 4.99
N VAL A 422 0.14 50.79 5.32
CA VAL A 422 1.08 51.43 4.38
C VAL A 422 1.36 50.56 3.14
N ILE A 423 1.52 49.25 3.31
CA ILE A 423 1.74 48.35 2.18
C ILE A 423 0.46 48.25 1.32
N VAL A 424 -0.71 48.12 1.95
CA VAL A 424 -1.99 48.02 1.24
C VAL A 424 -2.24 49.28 0.40
N ASP A 425 -2.02 50.46 0.99
CA ASP A 425 -2.17 51.74 0.26
C ASP A 425 -1.21 51.82 -0.94
N LYS A 426 0.05 51.43 -0.76
CA LYS A 426 1.06 51.39 -1.83
C LYS A 426 0.64 50.46 -2.96
N VAL A 427 0.25 49.20 -2.63
CA VAL A 427 -0.15 48.19 -3.63
C VAL A 427 -1.42 48.62 -4.37
N VAL A 428 -2.43 49.11 -3.66
CA VAL A 428 -3.67 49.56 -4.27
C VAL A 428 -3.44 50.80 -5.15
N ALA A 429 -2.63 51.76 -4.72
CA ALA A 429 -2.26 52.92 -5.53
C ALA A 429 -1.56 52.50 -6.84
N ALA A 430 -0.64 51.57 -6.77
CA ALA A 430 0.04 50.99 -7.93
C ALA A 430 -0.98 50.33 -8.88
N GLN A 431 -1.90 49.49 -8.35
CA GLN A 431 -2.90 48.79 -9.17
C GLN A 431 -3.88 49.74 -9.84
N LYS A 432 -4.31 50.83 -9.18
CA LYS A 432 -5.18 51.85 -9.76
C LYS A 432 -4.56 52.52 -10.98
N SER A 433 -3.24 52.60 -11.09
CA SER A 433 -2.57 53.16 -12.27
C SER A 433 -2.57 52.23 -13.48
N TYR A 434 -2.71 50.89 -13.26
CA TYR A 434 -2.69 49.90 -14.34
C TYR A 434 -4.06 49.57 -14.93
N THR A 435 -5.18 49.86 -14.23
CA THR A 435 -6.51 49.54 -14.72
C THR A 435 -7.54 50.63 -14.42
N ASN A 436 -8.31 51.02 -15.45
CA ASN A 436 -9.43 51.94 -15.33
C ASN A 436 -10.79 51.22 -15.25
N LYS A 437 -10.78 49.88 -15.29
CA LYS A 437 -11.99 49.04 -15.31
C LYS A 437 -12.42 48.56 -13.93
N HIS A 438 -11.55 48.67 -12.94
CA HIS A 438 -11.79 48.13 -11.61
C HIS A 438 -11.84 49.24 -10.57
N GLU A 439 -12.75 49.08 -9.61
CA GLU A 439 -12.79 49.89 -8.41
C GLU A 439 -12.09 49.16 -7.27
N PHE A 440 -11.20 49.85 -6.54
CA PHE A 440 -10.49 49.28 -5.39
C PHE A 440 -11.06 49.84 -4.10
N ALA A 441 -11.58 48.94 -3.24
CA ALA A 441 -12.05 49.24 -1.89
C ALA A 441 -11.01 48.72 -0.86
N ILE A 442 -10.70 49.53 0.13
CA ILE A 442 -9.86 49.18 1.26
C ILE A 442 -10.74 49.16 2.50
N ASP A 443 -10.76 48.03 3.20
CA ASP A 443 -11.57 47.82 4.41
C ASP A 443 -10.69 47.20 5.50
N LEU A 444 -9.91 48.04 6.20
CA LEU A 444 -8.99 47.68 7.25
C LEU A 444 -9.54 48.08 8.62
N ASP A 445 -9.37 47.18 9.61
CA ASP A 445 -9.65 47.55 11.00
C ASP A 445 -8.76 48.72 11.43
N PRO A 446 -9.27 49.72 12.17
CA PRO A 446 -8.52 50.92 12.53
C PRO A 446 -7.35 50.65 13.47
N ASP A 447 -7.31 49.50 14.14
CA ASP A 447 -6.31 49.11 15.12
C ASP A 447 -5.55 47.84 14.71
N ILE A 448 -5.34 47.64 13.39
CA ILE A 448 -4.44 46.56 12.90
C ILE A 448 -3.03 46.76 13.51
N PRO A 449 -2.49 45.75 14.18
CA PRO A 449 -1.16 45.86 14.78
C PRO A 449 -0.05 45.81 13.72
N THR A 450 1.06 46.46 14.01
CA THR A 450 2.32 46.23 13.30
C THR A 450 2.72 44.77 13.50
N ILE A 451 3.15 44.12 12.44
CA ILE A 451 3.65 42.73 12.48
C ILE A 451 5.14 42.70 12.23
N VAL A 452 5.81 41.66 12.68
CA VAL A 452 7.22 41.38 12.32
C VAL A 452 7.23 40.49 11.08
N GLY A 453 7.89 40.94 10.03
CA GLY A 453 7.94 40.20 8.77
C GLY A 453 8.84 40.84 7.73
N ASP A 454 8.97 40.22 6.58
CA ASP A 454 9.70 40.77 5.45
C ASP A 454 8.76 41.66 4.61
N MET A 455 9.02 42.98 4.63
CA MET A 455 8.19 43.98 3.98
C MET A 455 8.06 43.74 2.47
N ASP A 456 9.16 43.34 1.79
CA ASP A 456 9.17 43.12 0.35
C ASP A 456 8.39 41.85 -0.02
N LYS A 457 8.46 40.82 0.82
CA LYS A 457 7.71 39.59 0.62
C LYS A 457 6.21 39.76 0.89
N ILE A 458 5.83 40.55 1.88
CA ILE A 458 4.41 40.88 2.15
C ILE A 458 3.84 41.75 1.02
N ASP A 459 4.60 42.74 0.52
CA ASP A 459 4.25 43.49 -0.69
C ASP A 459 4.05 42.54 -1.90
N GLN A 460 4.94 41.57 -2.09
CA GLN A 460 4.86 40.56 -3.15
C GLN A 460 3.59 39.68 -3.02
N ILE A 461 3.22 39.26 -1.79
CA ILE A 461 1.98 38.52 -1.54
C ILE A 461 0.76 39.32 -2.01
N LEU A 462 0.62 40.55 -1.50
CA LEU A 462 -0.52 41.43 -1.83
C LEU A 462 -0.55 41.81 -3.32
N THR A 463 0.59 42.10 -3.91
CA THR A 463 0.72 42.41 -5.34
C THR A 463 0.32 41.20 -6.20
N ASN A 464 0.72 39.99 -5.87
CA ASN A 464 0.33 38.78 -6.62
C ASN A 464 -1.17 38.51 -6.51
N LEU A 465 -1.75 38.64 -5.31
CA LEU A 465 -3.18 38.42 -5.11
C LEU A 465 -4.02 39.50 -5.82
N THR A 466 -3.66 40.77 -5.73
CA THR A 466 -4.39 41.87 -6.40
C THR A 466 -4.22 41.82 -7.93
N ASN A 467 -3.04 41.43 -8.44
CA ASN A 467 -2.84 41.21 -9.87
C ASN A 467 -3.74 40.08 -10.39
N ASN A 468 -3.88 38.99 -9.62
CA ASN A 468 -4.76 37.89 -9.97
C ASN A 468 -6.24 38.39 -9.97
N ALA A 469 -6.65 39.13 -8.97
CA ALA A 469 -8.00 39.71 -8.89
C ALA A 469 -8.35 40.57 -10.14
N VAL A 470 -7.43 41.46 -10.56
CA VAL A 470 -7.59 42.26 -11.81
C VAL A 470 -7.67 41.34 -13.03
N LYS A 471 -6.77 40.38 -13.11
CA LYS A 471 -6.59 39.52 -14.27
C LYS A 471 -7.79 38.58 -14.51
N TYR A 472 -8.35 38.04 -13.43
CA TYR A 472 -9.49 37.11 -13.49
C TYR A 472 -10.86 37.77 -13.36
N SER A 473 -10.88 39.11 -13.37
CA SER A 473 -12.09 39.95 -13.47
C SER A 473 -12.12 40.79 -14.77
N PRO A 474 -12.13 40.17 -15.97
CA PRO A 474 -11.95 40.89 -17.26
C PRO A 474 -13.05 41.91 -17.55
N ASN A 475 -14.21 41.73 -16.93
CA ASN A 475 -15.36 42.63 -17.10
C ASN A 475 -15.33 43.83 -16.13
N GLY A 476 -14.28 43.97 -15.32
CA GLY A 476 -14.20 44.97 -14.25
C GLY A 476 -14.90 44.50 -12.97
N GLY A 477 -15.25 45.42 -12.11
CA GLY A 477 -15.88 45.17 -10.81
C GLY A 477 -15.05 45.70 -9.65
N THR A 478 -15.51 45.44 -8.43
CA THR A 478 -14.84 45.91 -7.22
C THR A 478 -13.88 44.86 -6.70
N ILE A 479 -12.62 45.24 -6.49
CA ILE A 479 -11.58 44.44 -5.81
C ILE A 479 -11.45 45.01 -4.40
N THR A 480 -11.73 44.18 -3.40
CA THR A 480 -11.69 44.59 -2.00
C THR A 480 -10.48 43.98 -1.30
N VAL A 481 -9.63 44.84 -0.71
CA VAL A 481 -8.55 44.41 0.18
C VAL A 481 -8.99 44.70 1.61
N SER A 482 -9.23 43.67 2.38
CA SER A 482 -9.66 43.79 3.77
C SER A 482 -8.64 43.21 4.75
N GLY A 483 -8.59 43.80 5.94
CA GLY A 483 -7.70 43.35 7.02
C GLY A 483 -8.42 43.37 8.37
N ARG A 484 -8.29 42.33 9.14
CA ARG A 484 -8.93 42.16 10.45
C ARG A 484 -7.91 41.75 11.49
N LYS A 485 -7.98 42.36 12.64
CA LYS A 485 -7.20 41.98 13.81
C LYS A 485 -7.84 40.76 14.46
N MET A 486 -7.11 39.70 14.57
CA MET A 486 -7.52 38.48 15.27
C MET A 486 -6.61 38.24 16.47
N ASP A 487 -6.96 37.24 17.30
CA ASP A 487 -6.15 36.89 18.45
C ASP A 487 -4.81 36.28 18.02
N GLY A 488 -3.72 37.02 18.21
CA GLY A 488 -2.36 36.62 17.85
C GLY A 488 -1.97 36.75 16.37
N VAL A 489 -2.91 37.01 15.45
CA VAL A 489 -2.66 37.10 14.00
C VAL A 489 -3.35 38.29 13.34
N VAL A 490 -2.89 38.67 12.17
CA VAL A 490 -3.61 39.59 11.26
C VAL A 490 -4.14 38.77 10.10
N ARG A 491 -5.45 38.80 9.89
CA ARG A 491 -6.11 38.16 8.75
C ARG A 491 -6.32 39.18 7.65
N MET A 492 -5.80 38.86 6.48
CA MET A 492 -5.97 39.66 5.26
C MET A 492 -6.80 38.88 4.25
N CYS A 493 -7.60 39.61 3.45
CA CYS A 493 -8.39 39.04 2.37
C CYS A 493 -8.32 39.94 1.15
N VAL A 494 -8.12 39.34 -0.02
CA VAL A 494 -8.29 39.99 -1.33
C VAL A 494 -9.47 39.32 -2.02
N ALA A 495 -10.54 40.06 -2.23
CA ALA A 495 -11.77 39.59 -2.83
C ALA A 495 -11.98 40.23 -4.21
N ASP A 496 -12.38 39.43 -5.20
CA ASP A 496 -12.73 39.85 -6.54
C ASP A 496 -14.16 39.41 -6.92
N GLN A 497 -14.71 40.05 -7.95
CA GLN A 497 -16.01 39.74 -8.56
C GLN A 497 -15.83 39.13 -9.96
N GLY A 498 -14.79 38.33 -10.12
CA GLY A 498 -14.40 37.72 -11.37
C GLY A 498 -15.10 36.41 -11.69
N MET A 499 -14.46 35.60 -12.52
CA MET A 499 -15.02 34.34 -13.02
C MET A 499 -15.12 33.25 -11.97
N GLY A 500 -14.52 33.41 -10.79
CA GLY A 500 -14.48 32.40 -9.73
C GLY A 500 -13.67 31.15 -10.10
N ILE A 501 -13.68 30.17 -9.18
CA ILE A 501 -12.88 28.94 -9.28
C ILE A 501 -13.83 27.74 -9.11
N PRO A 502 -13.84 26.78 -10.05
CA PRO A 502 -14.62 25.54 -9.91
C PRO A 502 -14.14 24.72 -8.70
N LYS A 503 -15.06 24.00 -8.04
CA LYS A 503 -14.80 23.25 -6.81
C LYS A 503 -13.64 22.26 -6.94
N ASP A 504 -13.52 21.58 -8.08
CA ASP A 504 -12.50 20.55 -8.36
C ASP A 504 -11.08 21.14 -8.43
N HIS A 505 -10.96 22.46 -8.62
CA HIS A 505 -9.69 23.16 -8.68
C HIS A 505 -9.30 23.84 -7.37
N LEU A 506 -10.22 24.03 -6.40
CA LEU A 506 -9.95 24.77 -5.16
C LEU A 506 -8.78 24.19 -4.35
N ALA A 507 -8.69 22.88 -4.27
CA ALA A 507 -7.60 22.20 -3.56
C ALA A 507 -6.23 22.34 -4.27
N LYS A 508 -6.24 22.60 -5.58
CA LYS A 508 -5.06 22.59 -6.45
C LYS A 508 -4.57 23.97 -6.87
N VAL A 509 -5.30 25.06 -6.56
CA VAL A 509 -4.93 26.42 -7.04
C VAL A 509 -3.58 26.91 -6.50
N PHE A 510 -3.12 26.35 -5.38
CA PHE A 510 -1.81 26.64 -4.79
C PHE A 510 -0.72 25.66 -5.24
N ASP A 511 -1.06 24.64 -6.05
CA ASP A 511 -0.07 23.72 -6.58
C ASP A 511 0.77 24.40 -7.67
N ARG A 512 2.03 24.00 -7.75
CA ARG A 512 2.94 24.53 -8.75
C ARG A 512 2.45 24.24 -10.16
N PHE A 513 2.55 25.22 -11.06
CA PHE A 513 2.20 25.11 -12.48
C PHE A 513 0.72 24.86 -12.76
N HIS A 514 -0.12 24.80 -11.70
CA HIS A 514 -1.53 24.57 -11.87
C HIS A 514 -2.20 25.79 -12.52
N ARG A 515 -3.02 25.52 -13.53
CA ARG A 515 -3.85 26.51 -14.24
C ARG A 515 -5.18 25.87 -14.57
N ILE A 516 -6.25 26.66 -14.48
CA ILE A 516 -7.59 26.24 -14.93
C ILE A 516 -7.63 26.41 -16.44
N ASP A 517 -7.72 25.31 -17.20
CA ASP A 517 -7.60 25.31 -18.65
C ASP A 517 -8.98 25.41 -19.33
N ASN A 518 -9.66 26.54 -19.15
CA ASN A 518 -10.92 26.87 -19.83
C ASN A 518 -10.65 27.79 -21.02
N ARG A 519 -11.60 27.82 -22.00
CA ARG A 519 -11.51 28.70 -23.19
C ARG A 519 -11.26 30.16 -22.85
N ASP A 520 -11.83 30.63 -21.75
CA ASP A 520 -11.73 32.01 -21.30
C ASP A 520 -10.42 32.30 -20.55
N THR A 521 -9.89 31.36 -19.81
CA THR A 521 -8.61 31.46 -19.08
C THR A 521 -7.38 31.32 -19.97
N ARG A 522 -7.50 30.67 -21.15
CA ARG A 522 -6.39 30.57 -22.12
C ARG A 522 -5.94 31.93 -22.65
N LYS A 523 -6.85 32.91 -22.72
CA LYS A 523 -6.53 34.28 -23.14
C LYS A 523 -5.81 35.07 -22.05
N VAL A 524 -5.86 34.60 -20.81
CA VAL A 524 -5.30 35.26 -19.64
C VAL A 524 -3.95 34.64 -19.35
N GLY A 525 -2.84 35.20 -19.87
CA GLY A 525 -1.46 34.73 -19.71
C GLY A 525 -1.05 34.53 -18.24
N GLY A 526 0.03 33.79 -17.99
CA GLY A 526 0.62 33.63 -16.65
C GLY A 526 1.33 32.30 -16.43
N THR A 527 2.30 32.30 -15.54
CA THR A 527 3.22 31.19 -15.31
C THR A 527 2.66 30.06 -14.45
N GLY A 528 1.57 30.28 -13.71
CA GLY A 528 1.07 29.34 -12.69
C GLY A 528 1.96 29.22 -11.45
N ILE A 529 2.86 30.19 -11.24
CA ILE A 529 3.80 30.21 -10.11
C ILE A 529 3.30 31.12 -8.98
N GLY A 530 2.56 32.19 -9.32
CA GLY A 530 2.26 33.28 -8.38
C GLY A 530 1.60 32.81 -7.09
N LEU A 531 0.53 32.00 -7.18
CA LEU A 531 -0.19 31.48 -6.01
C LEU A 531 0.63 30.44 -5.22
N TYR A 532 1.40 29.60 -5.91
CA TYR A 532 2.34 28.68 -5.26
C TYR A 532 3.37 29.45 -4.42
N LEU A 533 3.96 30.52 -5.00
CA LEU A 533 4.90 31.37 -4.29
C LEU A 533 4.25 32.11 -3.12
N VAL A 534 3.04 32.65 -3.32
CA VAL A 534 2.26 33.29 -2.24
C VAL A 534 2.07 32.35 -1.05
N LYS A 535 1.69 31.09 -1.29
CA LYS A 535 1.52 30.09 -0.25
C LYS A 535 2.82 29.92 0.55
N HIS A 536 3.94 29.69 -0.12
CA HIS A 536 5.21 29.49 0.56
C HIS A 536 5.75 30.73 1.26
N LEU A 537 5.47 31.94 0.73
CA LEU A 537 5.80 33.18 1.41
C LEU A 537 4.98 33.36 2.70
N VAL A 538 3.70 33.07 2.67
CA VAL A 538 2.84 33.10 3.88
C VAL A 538 3.28 32.05 4.88
N GLU A 539 3.55 30.81 4.45
CA GLU A 539 4.03 29.72 5.30
C GLU A 539 5.41 30.04 5.91
N ALA A 540 6.31 30.67 5.15
CA ALA A 540 7.60 31.14 5.64
C ALA A 540 7.47 32.20 6.74
N HIS A 541 6.41 32.99 6.76
CA HIS A 541 6.07 33.91 7.85
C HIS A 541 5.33 33.24 9.02
N GLY A 542 5.19 31.90 9.02
CA GLY A 542 4.45 31.16 10.04
C GLY A 542 2.93 31.29 9.93
N GLY A 543 2.44 31.77 8.78
CA GLY A 543 1.04 31.99 8.47
C GLY A 543 0.38 30.81 7.73
N LYS A 544 -0.88 31.02 7.34
CA LYS A 544 -1.65 30.10 6.48
C LYS A 544 -2.45 30.88 5.45
N ILE A 545 -2.73 30.26 4.28
CA ILE A 545 -3.54 30.81 3.21
C ILE A 545 -4.56 29.79 2.72
N TRP A 546 -5.74 30.27 2.34
CA TRP A 546 -6.77 29.47 1.68
C TRP A 546 -7.59 30.34 0.72
N VAL A 547 -8.48 29.72 -0.03
CA VAL A 547 -9.38 30.38 -0.98
C VAL A 547 -10.82 29.96 -0.76
N GLU A 548 -11.74 30.90 -0.87
CA GLU A 548 -13.17 30.68 -0.90
C GLU A 548 -13.68 31.25 -2.23
N SER A 549 -14.34 30.42 -3.05
CA SER A 549 -14.75 30.83 -4.38
C SER A 549 -15.90 29.97 -4.91
N GLU A 550 -16.76 30.57 -5.72
CA GLU A 550 -17.78 29.88 -6.48
C GLU A 550 -17.72 30.34 -7.95
N ALA A 551 -17.82 29.38 -8.87
CA ALA A 551 -17.69 29.65 -10.30
C ALA A 551 -18.75 30.64 -10.75
N GLY A 552 -18.32 31.78 -11.31
CA GLY A 552 -19.17 32.89 -11.76
C GLY A 552 -19.47 33.98 -10.72
N GLU A 553 -19.08 33.78 -9.43
CA GLU A 553 -19.36 34.75 -8.35
C GLU A 553 -18.11 35.48 -7.84
N GLY A 554 -16.92 35.08 -8.29
CA GLY A 554 -15.64 35.66 -7.87
C GLY A 554 -14.88 34.80 -6.86
N SER A 555 -13.78 35.35 -6.33
CA SER A 555 -12.90 34.64 -5.42
C SER A 555 -12.47 35.49 -4.23
N GLN A 556 -12.23 34.85 -3.09
CA GLN A 556 -11.68 35.46 -1.89
C GLN A 556 -10.43 34.67 -1.50
N PHE A 557 -9.26 35.29 -1.62
CA PHE A 557 -8.00 34.75 -1.14
C PHE A 557 -7.73 35.30 0.25
N ILE A 558 -7.70 34.43 1.24
CA ILE A 558 -7.61 34.78 2.65
C ILE A 558 -6.30 34.23 3.20
N PHE A 559 -5.53 35.09 3.89
CA PHE A 559 -4.31 34.64 4.56
C PHE A 559 -4.16 35.25 5.95
N GLU A 560 -3.47 34.56 6.82
CA GLU A 560 -3.19 34.98 8.19
C GLU A 560 -1.68 35.07 8.39
N LEU A 561 -1.22 36.14 9.01
CA LEU A 561 0.15 36.32 9.44
C LEU A 561 0.20 36.50 10.97
N PRO A 562 1.07 35.79 11.69
CA PRO A 562 1.27 36.00 13.12
C PRO A 562 1.87 37.40 13.36
N LYS A 563 1.62 37.99 14.53
CA LYS A 563 2.23 39.28 14.89
C LYS A 563 3.73 39.21 14.93
N CYS A 564 4.27 38.08 15.38
CA CYS A 564 5.68 37.73 15.30
C CYS A 564 5.77 36.26 14.86
N PRO A 565 6.46 35.91 13.77
CA PRO A 565 6.69 34.54 13.40
C PRO A 565 7.50 33.81 14.50
N PRO A 566 7.18 32.55 14.83
CA PRO A 566 7.83 31.80 15.90
C PRO A 566 9.36 31.74 15.80
N GLN A 567 9.88 31.76 14.58
CA GLN A 567 11.32 31.71 14.31
C GLN A 567 12.06 33.02 14.67
N PHE A 568 11.37 34.12 14.92
CA PHE A 568 11.96 35.43 15.26
C PHE A 568 11.65 35.86 16.70
N GLU A 569 10.90 35.06 17.46
CA GLU A 569 10.58 35.35 18.86
C GLU A 569 11.84 35.40 19.75
N ASP A 570 12.81 34.53 19.48
CA ASP A 570 14.08 34.45 20.22
C ASP A 570 15.04 35.61 19.91
N GLU A 571 14.99 36.19 18.70
CA GLU A 571 15.89 37.28 18.29
C GLU A 571 15.43 38.67 18.80
N MET A 572 14.11 38.84 19.04
CA MET A 572 13.53 40.14 19.35
C MET A 572 13.23 40.36 20.84
N GLY A 573 13.35 39.36 21.73
CA GLY A 573 13.12 39.47 23.19
C GLY A 573 11.68 39.88 23.53
N GLU A 574 11.13 39.33 24.63
CA GLU A 574 9.81 39.71 25.14
C GLU A 574 9.75 41.22 25.45
N GLY A 575 9.12 42.03 24.57
CA GLY A 575 8.84 43.44 24.80
C GLY A 575 9.29 44.45 23.74
N ALA A 576 9.94 44.04 22.67
CA ALA A 576 10.49 44.95 21.67
C ALA A 576 9.58 45.13 20.42
N ILE A 577 8.28 45.27 20.58
CA ILE A 577 7.42 45.82 19.52
C ILE A 577 7.35 47.33 19.75
N PRO A 578 8.04 48.21 18.98
CA PRO A 578 7.88 49.63 19.10
C PRO A 578 6.42 49.99 18.79
N ALA A 579 5.76 50.69 19.70
CA ALA A 579 4.51 51.36 19.40
C ALA A 579 4.75 52.27 18.16
N GLY A 580 3.95 52.10 17.10
CA GLY A 580 4.04 52.90 15.89
C GLY A 580 4.13 54.39 16.19
N PRO A 581 4.70 55.20 15.28
CA PRO A 581 4.92 56.60 15.52
C PRO A 581 3.58 57.30 15.74
N THR A 582 3.35 57.78 16.96
CA THR A 582 2.26 58.70 17.28
C THR A 582 2.42 59.96 16.47
N SER A 583 1.56 60.18 15.52
CA SER A 583 1.40 61.46 14.81
C SER A 583 0.94 62.54 15.79
N ASN A 584 1.88 63.24 16.42
CA ASN A 584 1.69 64.58 16.94
C ASN A 584 3.00 65.11 17.53
N GLN A 585 3.78 65.82 16.72
CA GLN A 585 4.59 66.94 17.19
C GLN A 585 4.48 68.11 16.24
N PRO A 586 4.02 69.28 16.71
CA PRO A 586 3.95 70.46 15.88
C PRO A 586 5.29 71.20 15.89
N GLY A 587 5.81 71.53 14.70
CA GLY A 587 6.58 72.73 14.49
C GLY A 587 8.08 72.70 14.89
N MET A 588 8.95 72.36 13.96
CA MET A 588 10.26 73.01 13.89
C MET A 588 10.41 73.78 12.60
N ARG A 589 10.64 75.07 12.76
CA ARG A 589 10.92 76.05 11.70
C ARG A 589 12.21 75.72 10.95
N PRO A 590 12.36 76.05 9.68
CA PRO A 590 13.61 75.85 8.96
C PRO A 590 14.63 76.90 9.44
N MET A 591 15.83 76.43 9.81
CA MET A 591 17.00 77.28 9.96
C MET A 591 17.52 77.66 8.58
N GLY A 592 17.76 78.98 8.42
CA GLY A 592 18.24 79.58 7.22
C GLY A 592 19.65 79.12 6.84
N ILE A 593 19.82 79.15 5.57
CA ILE A 593 21.12 79.10 4.89
C ILE A 593 21.72 80.47 5.01
N ASP A 594 22.90 80.62 5.64
CA ASP A 594 23.80 81.70 5.46
C ASP A 594 25.20 81.15 5.06
N GLU A 595 25.61 81.68 3.87
CA GLU A 595 26.93 81.62 3.19
C GLU A 595 27.43 80.31 2.60
#